data_30d37241bc9c9cb4de1ad910f9e6ceb0
#
_entry.id   30d37241bc9c9cb4de1ad910f9e6ceb0
#
_cell.length_a   1.000
_cell.length_b   1.000
_cell.length_c   1.000
_cell.angle_alpha   90.00
_cell.angle_beta   90.00
_cell.angle_gamma   90.00
#
_symmetry.space_group_name_H-M   'P 1'
#
loop_
_entity.id
_entity.type
_entity.pdbx_description
1 polymer ?
#
loop_
_entity_poly.entity_id
_entity_poly.type
_entity_poly.pdbx_seq_one_letter_code
_entity_poly.pdbx_strand_id
1 'polypeptide(L)'
;MKKIYSFLFLCLVSTFVFGQTQTTRELVWDSQTRQYIEYIPTAYNSENPMPVMFCLHGLGDNMQNFFNNQHLNEWGEMANWIIITPQALDAQVPLVGSVGAAWNSGAGINMGMPIIINENVDDSGFLMAILDSLENHLNINTDSVFFMGFSMGGFMSNRMAIEHGDRINAIASISGTIGIAVKDQIPVAKVNTLHFHGTNDETIAYEDAGFPIGGTNYSTGLGAEQTVDYWKTHNQCGNEATHTFFPDEKEDGLTFERFLYKNESENIQTALIKANNGIHDWYYTPVNDIHYSIEIYKFFTNTMDFPTDIKNTTIESLNIYPNPTRDKLFIEYNFTSYSEEGNE
;
A
#
# COMPACT_ATOMS: atom_id res chain seq x y z
N MET A 1 50.66 21.44 -51.44
CA MET A 1 49.47 20.66 -51.13
C MET A 1 49.48 20.39 -49.64
N LYS A 2 48.63 21.11 -48.86
CA LYS A 2 48.51 20.91 -47.44
C LYS A 2 47.37 19.83 -47.17
N LYS A 3 47.72 18.69 -46.55
CA LYS A 3 46.77 17.69 -46.17
C LYS A 3 46.09 18.13 -44.86
N ILE A 4 44.78 18.34 -44.91
CA ILE A 4 43.93 18.60 -43.76
C ILE A 4 43.50 17.24 -43.22
N TYR A 5 43.90 16.88 -42.00
CA TYR A 5 43.37 15.72 -41.26
C TYR A 5 42.18 16.19 -40.46
N SER A 6 40.98 15.74 -40.86
CA SER A 6 39.75 15.94 -40.09
C SER A 6 39.70 14.90 -38.99
N PHE A 7 39.76 15.32 -37.71
CA PHE A 7 39.62 14.46 -36.54
C PHE A 7 38.13 14.39 -36.18
N LEU A 8 37.51 13.26 -36.46
CA LEU A 8 36.13 13.00 -36.09
C LEU A 8 36.12 12.61 -34.60
N PHE A 9 35.65 13.51 -33.74
CA PHE A 9 35.46 13.24 -32.30
C PHE A 9 34.13 12.51 -32.12
N LEU A 10 34.21 11.19 -31.94
CA LEU A 10 33.03 10.34 -31.65
C LEU A 10 32.70 10.49 -30.15
N CYS A 11 31.70 11.32 -29.80
CA CYS A 11 31.15 11.35 -28.45
C CYS A 11 30.38 10.05 -28.21
N LEU A 12 30.96 9.14 -27.44
CA LEU A 12 30.24 7.99 -26.84
C LEU A 12 29.35 8.53 -25.74
N VAL A 13 28.06 8.70 -26.04
CA VAL A 13 27.03 8.89 -25.00
C VAL A 13 26.77 7.51 -24.43
N SER A 14 27.32 7.21 -23.26
CA SER A 14 26.97 6.03 -22.49
C SER A 14 25.61 6.29 -21.85
N THR A 15 24.55 5.78 -22.44
CA THR A 15 23.26 5.65 -21.78
C THR A 15 23.38 4.55 -20.71
N PHE A 16 23.39 4.92 -19.43
CA PHE A 16 23.20 3.96 -18.36
C PHE A 16 21.74 3.49 -18.41
N VAL A 17 21.53 2.29 -18.92
CA VAL A 17 20.25 1.60 -18.76
C VAL A 17 20.28 1.00 -17.35
N PHE A 18 19.57 1.62 -16.41
CA PHE A 18 19.27 0.99 -15.13
C PHE A 18 18.26 -0.14 -15.42
N GLY A 19 18.67 -1.39 -15.25
CA GLY A 19 17.73 -2.52 -15.13
C GLY A 19 17.06 -2.44 -13.77
N GLN A 20 15.90 -3.13 -13.60
CA GLN A 20 15.26 -3.29 -12.29
C GLN A 20 16.29 -3.69 -11.24
N THR A 21 16.26 -3.05 -10.08
CA THR A 21 17.17 -3.37 -8.98
C THR A 21 16.40 -3.55 -7.69
N GLN A 22 16.60 -4.73 -7.07
CA GLN A 22 16.18 -4.98 -5.70
C GLN A 22 17.44 -4.97 -4.83
N THR A 23 17.49 -4.07 -3.87
CA THR A 23 18.65 -3.91 -2.97
C THR A 23 18.17 -3.88 -1.52
N THR A 24 18.82 -4.66 -0.66
CA THR A 24 18.68 -4.46 0.78
C THR A 24 19.57 -3.32 1.21
N ARG A 25 18.97 -2.28 1.76
CA ARG A 25 19.64 -1.09 2.29
C ARG A 25 19.70 -1.16 3.81
N GLU A 26 20.66 -0.45 4.37
CA GLU A 26 20.80 -0.26 5.80
C GLU A 26 20.81 1.23 6.13
N LEU A 27 20.14 1.59 7.23
CA LEU A 27 20.11 2.93 7.80
C LEU A 27 20.33 2.84 9.31
N VAL A 28 21.20 3.67 9.87
CA VAL A 28 21.34 3.79 11.31
C VAL A 28 20.30 4.79 11.82
N TRP A 29 19.36 4.32 12.64
CA TRP A 29 18.33 5.12 13.26
C TRP A 29 18.23 4.79 14.75
N ASP A 30 18.18 5.79 15.60
CA ASP A 30 18.16 5.64 17.06
C ASP A 30 19.24 4.65 17.60
N SER A 31 20.46 4.79 17.08
CA SER A 31 21.63 3.96 17.41
C SER A 31 21.50 2.47 17.03
N GLN A 32 20.51 2.10 16.22
CA GLN A 32 20.29 0.76 15.71
C GLN A 32 20.44 0.70 14.19
N THR A 33 21.05 -0.36 13.66
CA THR A 33 21.05 -0.61 12.22
C THR A 33 19.71 -1.21 11.84
N ARG A 34 18.95 -0.47 11.03
CA ARG A 34 17.65 -0.87 10.48
C ARG A 34 17.82 -1.21 9.00
N GLN A 35 16.99 -2.10 8.50
CA GLN A 35 17.05 -2.57 7.12
C GLN A 35 15.75 -2.30 6.37
N TYR A 36 15.87 -2.15 5.04
CA TYR A 36 14.72 -2.10 4.14
C TYR A 36 15.10 -2.62 2.76
N ILE A 37 14.13 -3.15 2.03
CA ILE A 37 14.26 -3.45 0.60
C ILE A 37 13.92 -2.17 -0.16
N GLU A 38 14.81 -1.78 -1.07
CA GLU A 38 14.61 -0.75 -2.09
C GLU A 38 14.49 -1.44 -3.43
N TYR A 39 13.34 -1.32 -4.08
CA TYR A 39 13.11 -1.81 -5.41
C TYR A 39 12.90 -0.63 -6.36
N ILE A 40 13.73 -0.57 -7.40
CA ILE A 40 13.67 0.47 -8.44
C ILE A 40 13.23 -0.21 -9.73
N PRO A 41 12.08 0.17 -10.34
CA PRO A 41 11.59 -0.43 -11.57
C PRO A 41 12.44 -0.08 -12.79
N THR A 42 12.33 -0.88 -13.84
CA THR A 42 13.09 -0.70 -15.09
C THR A 42 12.84 0.64 -15.78
N ALA A 43 11.66 1.23 -15.57
CA ALA A 43 11.28 2.53 -16.13
C ALA A 43 11.94 3.73 -15.43
N TYR A 44 12.61 3.53 -14.28
CA TYR A 44 13.23 4.62 -13.56
C TYR A 44 14.29 5.33 -14.39
N ASN A 45 14.22 6.64 -14.40
CA ASN A 45 15.29 7.51 -14.88
C ASN A 45 15.39 8.74 -13.98
N SER A 46 16.60 9.27 -13.81
CA SER A 46 16.85 10.40 -12.91
C SER A 46 16.34 11.76 -13.46
N GLU A 47 15.81 11.82 -14.67
CA GLU A 47 15.29 13.05 -15.27
C GLU A 47 13.83 13.30 -14.92
N ASN A 48 13.06 12.22 -14.62
CA ASN A 48 11.65 12.31 -14.29
C ASN A 48 11.38 11.81 -12.86
N PRO A 49 10.71 12.62 -12.01
CA PRO A 49 10.42 12.21 -10.66
C PRO A 49 9.43 11.03 -10.63
N MET A 50 9.73 10.01 -9.81
CA MET A 50 8.94 8.78 -9.74
C MET A 50 8.23 8.66 -8.39
N PRO A 51 6.95 8.21 -8.34
CA PRO A 51 6.24 7.95 -7.10
C PRO A 51 6.94 6.89 -6.24
N VAL A 52 6.74 6.98 -4.92
CA VAL A 52 7.28 6.05 -3.92
C VAL A 52 6.16 5.43 -3.11
N MET A 53 6.21 4.11 -2.91
CA MET A 53 5.29 3.40 -2.04
C MET A 53 6.02 2.62 -0.96
N PHE A 54 5.71 2.92 0.30
CA PHE A 54 6.13 2.16 1.47
C PHE A 54 5.14 1.02 1.71
N CYS A 55 5.67 -0.20 1.84
CA CYS A 55 4.90 -1.43 2.00
C CYS A 55 5.26 -2.08 3.34
N LEU A 56 4.33 -2.06 4.29
CA LEU A 56 4.58 -2.40 5.69
C LEU A 56 3.99 -3.77 6.05
N HIS A 57 4.85 -4.69 6.49
CA HIS A 57 4.46 -6.04 6.87
C HIS A 57 3.65 -6.12 8.17
N GLY A 58 2.98 -7.24 8.40
CA GLY A 58 2.23 -7.53 9.62
C GLY A 58 3.10 -7.97 10.79
N LEU A 59 2.45 -8.20 11.94
CA LEU A 59 3.08 -8.70 13.17
C LEU A 59 3.75 -10.06 12.91
N GLY A 60 5.01 -10.19 13.34
CA GLY A 60 5.79 -11.44 13.26
C GLY A 60 6.28 -11.79 11.85
N ASP A 61 5.94 -11.00 10.85
CA ASP A 61 6.43 -11.16 9.47
C ASP A 61 7.74 -10.36 9.26
N ASN A 62 8.25 -10.34 8.04
CA ASN A 62 9.48 -9.64 7.68
C ASN A 62 9.38 -9.03 6.27
N MET A 63 10.28 -8.07 6.01
CA MET A 63 10.33 -7.35 4.75
C MET A 63 10.41 -8.26 3.51
N GLN A 64 11.21 -9.35 3.57
CA GLN A 64 11.42 -10.22 2.41
C GLN A 64 10.19 -11.09 2.11
N ASN A 65 9.56 -11.65 3.15
CA ASN A 65 8.34 -12.44 2.98
C ASN A 65 7.22 -11.56 2.43
N PHE A 66 7.02 -10.36 3.01
CA PHE A 66 5.99 -9.45 2.57
C PHE A 66 6.22 -8.97 1.13
N PHE A 67 7.48 -8.63 0.79
CA PHE A 67 7.86 -8.25 -0.57
C PHE A 67 7.52 -9.34 -1.59
N ASN A 68 7.86 -10.60 -1.27
CA ASN A 68 7.63 -11.73 -2.17
C ASN A 68 6.15 -12.13 -2.24
N ASN A 69 5.48 -12.23 -1.09
CA ASN A 69 4.09 -12.71 -1.02
C ASN A 69 3.10 -11.75 -1.67
N GLN A 70 3.39 -10.43 -1.61
CA GLN A 70 2.56 -9.41 -2.25
C GLN A 70 3.02 -9.08 -3.68
N HIS A 71 4.00 -9.83 -4.24
CA HIS A 71 4.52 -9.61 -5.59
C HIS A 71 4.92 -8.14 -5.84
N LEU A 72 5.57 -7.50 -4.87
CA LEU A 72 5.80 -6.06 -4.88
C LEU A 72 6.72 -5.60 -6.01
N ASN A 73 7.61 -6.47 -6.51
CA ASN A 73 8.41 -6.22 -7.72
C ASN A 73 7.52 -6.08 -8.96
N GLU A 74 6.56 -7.00 -9.14
CA GLU A 74 5.63 -6.96 -10.28
C GLU A 74 4.76 -5.71 -10.21
N TRP A 75 4.36 -5.35 -8.98
CA TRP A 75 3.57 -4.15 -8.76
C TRP A 75 4.36 -2.87 -9.05
N GLY A 76 5.62 -2.80 -8.60
CA GLY A 76 6.53 -1.68 -8.90
C GLY A 76 6.74 -1.48 -10.41
N GLU A 77 6.92 -2.58 -11.16
CA GLU A 77 7.02 -2.53 -12.64
C GLU A 77 5.71 -2.06 -13.30
N MET A 78 4.57 -2.64 -12.91
CA MET A 78 3.27 -2.30 -13.48
C MET A 78 2.91 -0.83 -13.25
N ALA A 79 3.12 -0.34 -12.04
CA ALA A 79 2.77 1.02 -11.64
C ALA A 79 3.84 2.06 -12.04
N ASN A 80 5.05 1.64 -12.35
CA ASN A 80 6.24 2.49 -12.44
C ASN A 80 6.48 3.26 -11.14
N TRP A 81 6.49 2.55 -10.00
CA TRP A 81 6.72 3.13 -8.67
C TRP A 81 7.93 2.50 -8.00
N ILE A 82 8.69 3.31 -7.28
CA ILE A 82 9.73 2.84 -6.36
C ILE A 82 9.02 2.19 -5.17
N ILE A 83 9.41 0.95 -4.83
CA ILE A 83 8.83 0.22 -3.71
C ILE A 83 9.84 0.14 -2.57
N ILE A 84 9.41 0.51 -1.38
CA ILE A 84 10.19 0.44 -0.16
C ILE A 84 9.49 -0.52 0.80
N THR A 85 10.21 -1.57 1.23
CA THR A 85 9.68 -2.53 2.19
C THR A 85 10.59 -2.57 3.42
N PRO A 86 10.29 -1.77 4.46
CA PRO A 86 11.12 -1.68 5.66
C PRO A 86 10.92 -2.87 6.59
N GLN A 87 11.92 -3.14 7.46
CA GLN A 87 11.89 -4.16 8.50
C GLN A 87 11.60 -3.55 9.87
N ALA A 88 10.54 -4.01 10.53
CA ALA A 88 10.27 -3.70 11.92
C ALA A 88 11.26 -4.42 12.86
N LEU A 89 11.44 -3.90 14.06
CA LEU A 89 12.22 -4.58 15.12
C LEU A 89 11.37 -5.62 15.85
N ASP A 90 12.03 -6.64 16.40
CA ASP A 90 11.38 -7.62 17.25
C ASP A 90 10.83 -6.98 18.52
N ALA A 91 9.62 -7.36 18.90
CA ALA A 91 8.93 -6.89 20.07
C ALA A 91 8.87 -7.94 21.19
N GLN A 92 8.98 -7.44 22.42
CA GLN A 92 8.68 -8.19 23.65
C GLN A 92 7.44 -7.58 24.29
N VAL A 93 6.37 -8.34 24.39
CA VAL A 93 5.14 -7.92 25.05
C VAL A 93 5.12 -8.46 26.47
N PRO A 94 4.95 -7.64 27.51
CA PRO A 94 4.86 -8.10 28.88
C PRO A 94 3.81 -9.22 29.03
N LEU A 95 4.14 -10.27 29.75
CA LEU A 95 3.30 -11.46 30.00
C LEU A 95 3.07 -12.38 28.79
N VAL A 96 3.29 -11.92 27.55
CA VAL A 96 3.14 -12.70 26.31
C VAL A 96 4.50 -13.24 25.84
N GLY A 97 5.57 -12.46 25.98
CA GLY A 97 6.92 -12.78 25.50
C GLY A 97 7.19 -12.17 24.13
N SER A 98 8.09 -12.82 23.35
CA SER A 98 8.40 -12.40 22.00
C SER A 98 7.24 -12.62 21.05
N VAL A 99 6.89 -11.59 20.28
CA VAL A 99 5.86 -11.64 19.24
C VAL A 99 6.42 -11.50 17.82
N GLY A 100 7.78 -11.54 17.69
CA GLY A 100 8.48 -11.29 16.44
C GLY A 100 8.53 -9.82 16.07
N ALA A 101 8.84 -9.55 14.81
CA ALA A 101 8.94 -8.17 14.31
C ALA A 101 7.59 -7.44 14.39
N ALA A 102 7.59 -6.24 14.95
CA ALA A 102 6.39 -5.45 15.21
C ALA A 102 6.68 -3.96 15.09
N TRP A 103 5.72 -3.23 14.53
CA TRP A 103 5.77 -1.77 14.43
C TRP A 103 5.28 -1.13 15.74
N ASN A 104 5.90 -0.06 16.18
CA ASN A 104 5.27 0.88 17.09
C ASN A 104 4.18 1.66 16.33
N SER A 105 3.09 0.99 16.07
CA SER A 105 1.98 1.52 15.27
C SER A 105 0.91 2.23 16.12
N GLY A 106 1.13 2.33 17.43
CA GLY A 106 0.12 2.77 18.37
C GLY A 106 -0.91 1.69 18.72
N ALA A 107 -0.86 0.53 18.09
CA ALA A 107 -1.66 -0.63 18.49
C ALA A 107 -1.12 -1.22 19.81
N GLY A 108 -2.02 -1.72 20.61
CA GLY A 108 -1.68 -2.29 21.91
C GLY A 108 -2.82 -3.13 22.45
N ILE A 109 -2.71 -3.54 23.70
CA ILE A 109 -3.71 -4.32 24.39
C ILE A 109 -4.21 -3.53 25.58
N ASN A 110 -5.51 -3.22 25.63
CA ASN A 110 -6.09 -2.49 26.74
C ASN A 110 -6.63 -3.44 27.81
N MET A 111 -5.81 -3.70 28.82
CA MET A 111 -6.17 -4.51 30.00
C MET A 111 -6.49 -3.64 31.24
N GLY A 112 -7.08 -2.46 31.01
CA GLY A 112 -7.30 -1.44 32.07
C GLY A 112 -6.26 -0.32 31.99
N MET A 113 -5.04 -0.63 31.59
CA MET A 113 -4.05 0.31 31.06
C MET A 113 -3.55 -0.25 29.71
N PRO A 114 -3.40 0.59 28.69
CA PRO A 114 -2.93 0.13 27.40
C PRO A 114 -1.45 -0.29 27.50
N ILE A 115 -1.13 -1.46 26.95
CA ILE A 115 0.23 -1.95 26.72
C ILE A 115 0.48 -1.79 25.24
N ILE A 116 1.24 -0.78 24.85
CA ILE A 116 1.54 -0.49 23.44
C ILE A 116 2.70 -1.36 22.97
N ILE A 117 2.55 -1.96 21.81
CA ILE A 117 3.59 -2.82 21.22
C ILE A 117 4.72 -1.93 20.71
N ASN A 118 5.96 -2.25 21.08
CA ASN A 118 7.18 -1.50 20.71
C ASN A 118 7.12 0.00 21.02
N GLU A 119 6.42 0.42 22.09
CA GLU A 119 6.19 1.83 22.44
C GLU A 119 7.46 2.72 22.42
N ASN A 120 8.62 2.12 22.75
CA ASN A 120 9.89 2.86 22.85
C ASN A 120 10.72 2.80 21.55
N VAL A 121 10.19 2.24 20.47
CA VAL A 121 10.85 2.20 19.16
C VAL A 121 10.33 3.34 18.30
N ASP A 122 11.22 4.18 17.78
CA ASP A 122 10.85 5.25 16.88
C ASP A 122 10.77 4.76 15.42
N ASP A 123 9.75 3.96 15.13
CA ASP A 123 9.48 3.49 13.77
C ASP A 123 9.01 4.61 12.85
N SER A 124 8.25 5.56 13.38
CA SER A 124 7.76 6.71 12.63
C SER A 124 8.92 7.56 12.08
N GLY A 125 9.88 7.91 12.94
CA GLY A 125 11.09 8.61 12.52
C GLY A 125 11.96 7.78 11.58
N PHE A 126 12.08 6.46 11.79
CA PHE A 126 12.81 5.57 10.88
C PHE A 126 12.24 5.59 9.47
N LEU A 127 10.92 5.48 9.32
CA LEU A 127 10.27 5.50 8.00
C LEU A 127 10.46 6.85 7.29
N MET A 128 10.40 7.95 8.04
CA MET A 128 10.69 9.28 7.47
C MET A 128 12.17 9.45 7.12
N ALA A 129 13.10 8.89 7.91
CA ALA A 129 14.53 8.91 7.58
C ALA A 129 14.86 8.11 6.30
N ILE A 130 14.10 7.03 6.01
CA ILE A 130 14.20 6.35 4.71
C ILE A 130 13.76 7.31 3.59
N LEU A 131 12.62 8.00 3.74
CA LEU A 131 12.13 8.95 2.74
C LEU A 131 13.16 10.06 2.49
N ASP A 132 13.74 10.64 3.55
CA ASP A 132 14.81 11.65 3.43
C ASP A 132 16.04 11.09 2.69
N SER A 133 16.39 9.83 2.94
CA SER A 133 17.49 9.16 2.24
C SER A 133 17.18 8.99 0.75
N LEU A 134 15.94 8.62 0.39
CA LEU A 134 15.53 8.47 -1.02
C LEU A 134 15.62 9.81 -1.76
N GLU A 135 15.16 10.90 -1.17
CA GLU A 135 15.25 12.25 -1.75
C GLU A 135 16.69 12.67 -2.05
N ASN A 136 17.69 12.13 -1.33
CA ASN A 136 19.10 12.46 -1.54
C ASN A 136 19.76 11.66 -2.67
N HIS A 137 19.24 10.50 -3.09
CA HIS A 137 19.91 9.65 -4.08
C HIS A 137 19.03 9.22 -5.25
N LEU A 138 17.74 9.49 -5.22
CA LEU A 138 16.79 9.22 -6.30
C LEU A 138 16.01 10.50 -6.64
N ASN A 139 15.53 10.59 -7.86
CA ASN A 139 14.58 11.62 -8.24
C ASN A 139 13.17 11.10 -8.00
N ILE A 140 12.65 11.34 -6.79
CA ILE A 140 11.32 10.91 -6.38
C ILE A 140 10.29 12.04 -6.52
N ASN A 141 9.04 11.67 -6.76
CA ASN A 141 7.92 12.61 -6.73
C ASN A 141 7.40 12.74 -5.30
N THR A 142 7.78 13.82 -4.62
CA THR A 142 7.39 14.10 -3.23
C THR A 142 5.90 14.37 -3.05
N ASP A 143 5.16 14.67 -4.13
CA ASP A 143 3.69 14.81 -4.10
C ASP A 143 2.98 13.45 -4.29
N SER A 144 3.74 12.37 -4.47
CA SER A 144 3.23 11.01 -4.70
C SER A 144 3.97 10.01 -3.83
N VAL A 145 3.95 10.24 -2.53
CA VAL A 145 4.46 9.34 -1.49
C VAL A 145 3.27 8.60 -0.88
N PHE A 146 3.31 7.28 -0.95
CA PHE A 146 2.23 6.41 -0.52
C PHE A 146 2.70 5.45 0.56
N PHE A 147 1.79 5.11 1.49
CA PHE A 147 2.01 4.05 2.46
C PHE A 147 0.90 3.02 2.36
N MET A 148 1.28 1.76 2.36
CA MET A 148 0.32 0.68 2.52
C MET A 148 0.83 -0.36 3.49
N GLY A 149 -0.08 -1.08 4.14
CA GLY A 149 0.32 -2.15 5.03
C GLY A 149 -0.81 -3.10 5.39
N PHE A 150 -0.41 -4.32 5.75
CA PHE A 150 -1.31 -5.37 6.18
C PHE A 150 -1.27 -5.53 7.70
N SER A 151 -2.44 -5.72 8.35
CA SER A 151 -2.51 -5.98 9.78
C SER A 151 -1.77 -4.88 10.58
N MET A 152 -0.76 -5.21 11.36
CA MET A 152 0.03 -4.20 12.08
C MET A 152 0.70 -3.16 11.16
N GLY A 153 1.06 -3.52 9.91
CA GLY A 153 1.50 -2.57 8.90
C GLY A 153 0.40 -1.58 8.49
N GLY A 154 -0.86 -2.01 8.50
CA GLY A 154 -2.02 -1.14 8.29
C GLY A 154 -2.22 -0.14 9.44
N PHE A 155 -2.06 -0.58 10.70
CA PHE A 155 -2.02 0.32 11.85
C PHE A 155 -0.89 1.35 11.71
N MET A 156 0.31 0.91 11.28
CA MET A 156 1.45 1.81 11.09
C MET A 156 1.22 2.81 9.95
N SER A 157 0.56 2.41 8.86
CA SER A 157 0.19 3.32 7.77
C SER A 157 -0.74 4.43 8.26
N ASN A 158 -1.72 4.10 9.11
CA ASN A 158 -2.59 5.09 9.76
C ASN A 158 -1.78 6.04 10.66
N ARG A 159 -0.86 5.51 11.48
CA ARG A 159 0.00 6.33 12.33
C ARG A 159 0.85 7.31 11.51
N MET A 160 1.46 6.83 10.42
CA MET A 160 2.26 7.66 9.52
C MET A 160 1.43 8.82 8.93
N ALA A 161 0.20 8.55 8.50
CA ALA A 161 -0.69 9.58 7.98
C ALA A 161 -1.11 10.59 9.06
N ILE A 162 -1.28 10.16 10.31
CA ILE A 162 -1.59 11.05 11.43
C ILE A 162 -0.40 11.97 11.74
N GLU A 163 0.81 11.42 11.85
CA GLU A 163 2.01 12.12 12.30
C GLU A 163 2.73 12.90 11.18
N HIS A 164 2.65 12.42 9.92
CA HIS A 164 3.41 12.95 8.77
C HIS A 164 2.57 13.12 7.50
N GLY A 165 1.27 13.37 7.65
CA GLY A 165 0.34 13.53 6.52
C GLY A 165 0.69 14.69 5.58
N ASP A 166 1.51 15.66 6.05
CA ASP A 166 2.03 16.76 5.23
C ASP A 166 3.07 16.30 4.19
N ARG A 167 3.61 15.06 4.33
CA ARG A 167 4.55 14.44 3.38
C ARG A 167 3.98 13.19 2.73
N ILE A 168 2.74 12.82 3.02
CA ILE A 168 2.10 11.59 2.54
C ILE A 168 0.84 11.93 1.76
N ASN A 169 0.78 11.53 0.51
CA ASN A 169 -0.37 11.79 -0.36
C ASN A 169 -1.56 10.85 -0.06
N ALA A 170 -1.28 9.57 0.10
CA ALA A 170 -2.33 8.59 0.39
C ALA A 170 -1.83 7.39 1.18
N ILE A 171 -2.76 6.75 1.92
CA ILE A 171 -2.52 5.49 2.59
C ILE A 171 -3.56 4.43 2.21
N ALA A 172 -3.13 3.14 2.26
CA ALA A 172 -4.01 1.99 2.23
C ALA A 172 -3.74 1.10 3.45
N SER A 173 -4.76 0.88 4.24
CA SER A 173 -4.69 0.08 5.46
C SER A 173 -5.54 -1.17 5.30
N ILE A 174 -4.91 -2.35 5.31
CA ILE A 174 -5.58 -3.63 5.11
C ILE A 174 -5.63 -4.36 6.44
N SER A 175 -6.83 -4.60 6.97
CA SER A 175 -7.07 -5.28 8.26
C SER A 175 -6.27 -4.70 9.43
N GLY A 176 -5.95 -3.39 9.36
CA GLY A 176 -5.27 -2.65 10.42
C GLY A 176 -5.90 -1.28 10.57
N THR A 177 -6.28 -0.89 11.77
CA THR A 177 -7.06 0.31 12.05
C THR A 177 -6.21 1.42 12.67
N ILE A 178 -6.83 2.43 13.28
CA ILE A 178 -6.11 3.44 14.06
C ILE A 178 -5.84 2.90 15.47
N GLY A 179 -4.57 2.80 15.85
CA GLY A 179 -4.13 2.24 17.11
C GLY A 179 -4.56 3.07 18.33
N ILE A 180 -4.71 2.38 19.47
CA ILE A 180 -5.22 2.99 20.72
C ILE A 180 -4.39 4.17 21.23
N ALA A 181 -3.08 4.18 20.97
CA ALA A 181 -2.19 5.27 21.40
C ALA A 181 -2.28 6.54 20.55
N VAL A 182 -2.83 6.42 19.32
CA VAL A 182 -2.87 7.55 18.37
C VAL A 182 -4.30 7.97 17.99
N LYS A 183 -5.32 7.21 18.42
CA LYS A 183 -6.73 7.44 18.04
C LYS A 183 -7.30 8.81 18.42
N ASP A 184 -6.74 9.46 19.42
CA ASP A 184 -7.18 10.77 19.93
C ASP A 184 -6.27 11.91 19.41
N GLN A 185 -5.26 11.62 18.58
CA GLN A 185 -4.42 12.62 17.95
C GLN A 185 -5.14 13.29 16.79
N ILE A 186 -4.79 14.53 16.51
CA ILE A 186 -5.29 15.26 15.33
C ILE A 186 -4.23 15.15 14.24
N PRO A 187 -4.57 14.60 13.06
CA PRO A 187 -3.62 14.51 11.95
C PRO A 187 -3.07 15.88 11.54
N VAL A 188 -1.79 15.92 11.18
CA VAL A 188 -1.10 17.17 10.81
C VAL A 188 -1.58 17.74 9.48
N ALA A 189 -2.13 16.89 8.60
CA ALA A 189 -2.69 17.28 7.31
C ALA A 189 -3.78 16.31 6.86
N LYS A 190 -4.56 16.72 5.85
CA LYS A 190 -5.52 15.83 5.17
C LYS A 190 -4.77 14.85 4.29
N VAL A 191 -5.16 13.58 4.32
CA VAL A 191 -4.54 12.49 3.58
C VAL A 191 -5.62 11.62 2.93
N ASN A 192 -5.43 11.24 1.68
CA ASN A 192 -6.31 10.25 1.04
C ASN A 192 -6.19 8.91 1.76
N THR A 193 -7.31 8.32 2.19
CA THR A 193 -7.26 7.10 3.01
C THR A 193 -8.19 6.02 2.48
N LEU A 194 -7.64 4.82 2.27
CA LEU A 194 -8.35 3.64 1.86
C LEU A 194 -8.21 2.57 2.94
N HIS A 195 -9.33 2.07 3.45
CA HIS A 195 -9.37 1.01 4.44
C HIS A 195 -10.03 -0.24 3.88
N PHE A 196 -9.43 -1.41 4.12
CA PHE A 196 -9.98 -2.72 3.78
C PHE A 196 -10.18 -3.53 5.04
N HIS A 197 -11.34 -4.17 5.20
CA HIS A 197 -11.58 -5.02 6.37
C HIS A 197 -12.61 -6.10 6.10
N GLY A 198 -12.34 -7.31 6.61
CA GLY A 198 -13.27 -8.43 6.63
C GLY A 198 -14.23 -8.35 7.82
N THR A 199 -15.54 -8.57 7.62
CA THR A 199 -16.53 -8.50 8.72
C THR A 199 -16.42 -9.67 9.70
N ASN A 200 -15.79 -10.78 9.31
CA ASN A 200 -15.51 -11.95 10.14
C ASN A 200 -14.02 -12.06 10.50
N ASP A 201 -13.31 -10.93 10.54
CA ASP A 201 -11.93 -10.90 10.99
C ASP A 201 -11.85 -11.25 12.48
N GLU A 202 -11.32 -12.45 12.77
CA GLU A 202 -11.15 -12.95 14.14
C GLU A 202 -9.80 -12.53 14.75
N THR A 203 -8.90 -11.94 13.98
CA THR A 203 -7.61 -11.43 14.45
C THR A 203 -7.71 -9.99 14.92
N ILE A 204 -8.26 -9.12 14.07
CA ILE A 204 -8.60 -7.74 14.40
C ILE A 204 -10.08 -7.54 14.11
N ALA A 205 -10.88 -7.59 15.14
CA ALA A 205 -12.33 -7.56 14.98
C ALA A 205 -12.81 -6.28 14.29
N TYR A 206 -13.72 -6.43 13.33
CA TYR A 206 -14.25 -5.35 12.49
C TYR A 206 -14.83 -4.18 13.30
N GLU A 207 -15.60 -4.48 14.35
CA GLU A 207 -16.39 -3.47 15.06
C GLU A 207 -15.59 -2.62 16.05
N ASP A 208 -14.61 -3.23 16.74
CA ASP A 208 -13.91 -2.61 17.87
C ASP A 208 -12.39 -2.83 17.88
N ALA A 209 -11.84 -3.35 16.78
CA ALA A 209 -10.44 -3.77 16.67
C ALA A 209 -10.03 -4.71 17.83
N GLY A 210 -10.93 -5.57 18.26
CA GLY A 210 -10.68 -6.54 19.32
C GLY A 210 -9.65 -7.57 18.89
N PHE A 211 -8.66 -7.82 19.78
CA PHE A 211 -7.66 -8.86 19.60
C PHE A 211 -7.86 -9.94 20.69
N PRO A 212 -8.03 -11.22 20.33
CA PRO A 212 -8.38 -12.26 21.29
C PRO A 212 -7.14 -12.75 22.07
N ILE A 213 -7.22 -12.67 23.41
CA ILE A 213 -6.23 -13.25 24.32
C ILE A 213 -6.95 -14.05 25.39
N GLY A 214 -6.68 -15.36 25.48
CA GLY A 214 -7.25 -16.22 26.50
C GLY A 214 -8.78 -16.26 26.48
N GLY A 215 -9.43 -16.07 25.33
CA GLY A 215 -10.90 -16.05 25.18
C GLY A 215 -11.56 -14.71 25.51
N THR A 216 -10.77 -13.64 25.75
CA THR A 216 -11.26 -12.27 25.95
C THR A 216 -10.75 -11.39 24.82
N ASN A 217 -11.64 -10.61 24.20
CA ASN A 217 -11.25 -9.60 23.21
C ASN A 217 -10.81 -8.31 23.92
N TYR A 218 -9.62 -7.82 23.56
CA TYR A 218 -9.08 -6.57 24.05
C TYR A 218 -8.96 -5.59 22.88
N SER A 219 -9.54 -4.41 23.00
CA SER A 219 -9.44 -3.40 21.94
C SER A 219 -7.98 -2.98 21.72
N THR A 220 -7.55 -2.96 20.46
CA THR A 220 -6.23 -2.50 20.01
C THR A 220 -6.28 -1.10 19.40
N GLY A 221 -7.48 -0.57 19.15
CA GLY A 221 -7.69 0.72 18.51
C GLY A 221 -9.17 1.00 18.22
N LEU A 222 -9.41 1.74 17.14
CA LEU A 222 -10.75 1.98 16.59
C LEU A 222 -11.21 0.78 15.77
N GLY A 223 -12.52 0.54 15.66
CA GLY A 223 -13.06 -0.39 14.67
C GLY A 223 -12.89 0.11 13.23
N ALA A 224 -13.21 -0.75 12.27
CA ALA A 224 -13.06 -0.43 10.84
C ALA A 224 -13.87 0.81 10.41
N GLU A 225 -15.16 0.83 10.70
CA GLU A 225 -16.02 1.98 10.37
C GLU A 225 -15.66 3.23 11.18
N GLN A 226 -15.24 3.07 12.43
CA GLN A 226 -14.76 4.20 13.23
C GLN A 226 -13.46 4.80 12.68
N THR A 227 -12.57 3.97 12.14
CA THR A 227 -11.35 4.44 11.44
C THR A 227 -11.70 5.26 10.21
N VAL A 228 -12.67 4.80 9.42
CA VAL A 228 -13.15 5.55 8.24
C VAL A 228 -13.84 6.85 8.66
N ASP A 229 -14.67 6.85 9.70
CA ASP A 229 -15.33 8.05 10.22
C ASP A 229 -14.34 9.07 10.77
N TYR A 230 -13.27 8.62 11.43
CA TYR A 230 -12.17 9.49 11.87
C TYR A 230 -11.55 10.24 10.69
N TRP A 231 -11.16 9.52 9.65
CA TRP A 231 -10.55 10.11 8.46
C TRP A 231 -11.54 10.95 7.67
N LYS A 232 -12.77 10.48 7.45
CA LYS A 232 -13.83 11.23 6.78
C LYS A 232 -14.06 12.59 7.44
N THR A 233 -14.11 12.60 8.77
CA THR A 233 -14.30 13.83 9.57
C THR A 233 -13.11 14.77 9.43
N HIS A 234 -11.88 14.25 9.60
CA HIS A 234 -10.66 15.07 9.49
C HIS A 234 -10.48 15.60 8.07
N ASN A 235 -10.70 14.80 7.07
CA ASN A 235 -10.62 15.15 5.65
C ASN A 235 -11.76 16.07 5.18
N GLN A 236 -12.76 16.31 6.04
CA GLN A 236 -13.96 17.10 5.72
C GLN A 236 -14.69 16.56 4.48
N CYS A 237 -14.74 15.26 4.32
CA CYS A 237 -15.50 14.61 3.26
C CYS A 237 -17.01 14.75 3.53
N GLY A 238 -17.81 14.70 2.46
CA GLY A 238 -19.27 14.65 2.55
C GLY A 238 -19.73 13.44 3.35
N ASN A 239 -20.96 13.53 3.89
CA ASN A 239 -21.53 12.41 4.67
C ASN A 239 -22.07 11.29 3.80
N GLU A 240 -22.44 11.57 2.56
CA GLU A 240 -22.97 10.59 1.61
C GLU A 240 -21.83 9.89 0.87
N ALA A 241 -21.82 8.57 0.93
CA ALA A 241 -20.87 7.76 0.18
C ALA A 241 -21.37 7.49 -1.23
N THR A 242 -20.48 7.48 -2.19
CA THR A 242 -20.68 6.71 -3.42
C THR A 242 -20.52 5.23 -3.07
N HIS A 243 -21.63 4.49 -3.07
CA HIS A 243 -21.65 3.07 -2.71
C HIS A 243 -21.59 2.22 -3.99
N THR A 244 -20.66 1.27 -4.02
CA THR A 244 -20.46 0.36 -5.16
C THR A 244 -20.37 -1.08 -4.66
N PHE A 245 -21.09 -1.99 -5.31
CA PHE A 245 -20.95 -3.42 -5.11
C PHE A 245 -20.02 -3.99 -6.18
N PHE A 246 -19.08 -4.84 -5.75
CA PHE A 246 -18.29 -5.62 -6.70
C PHE A 246 -19.11 -6.83 -7.19
N PRO A 247 -18.88 -7.32 -8.42
CA PRO A 247 -19.50 -8.55 -8.89
C PRO A 247 -19.23 -9.71 -7.94
N ASP A 248 -20.22 -10.61 -7.75
CA ASP A 248 -20.09 -11.85 -6.99
C ASP A 248 -20.16 -13.01 -8.01
N GLU A 249 -18.99 -13.34 -8.58
CA GLU A 249 -18.86 -14.38 -9.60
C GLU A 249 -18.32 -15.70 -9.07
N LYS A 250 -17.69 -15.65 -7.86
CA LYS A 250 -17.03 -16.82 -7.27
C LYS A 250 -17.97 -17.68 -6.44
N GLU A 251 -19.09 -17.13 -5.97
CA GLU A 251 -20.06 -17.81 -5.11
C GLU A 251 -19.37 -18.51 -3.91
N ASP A 252 -18.26 -17.91 -3.40
CA ASP A 252 -17.46 -18.44 -2.29
C ASP A 252 -17.98 -18.03 -0.92
N GLY A 253 -19.09 -17.28 -0.90
CA GLY A 253 -19.73 -16.75 0.32
C GLY A 253 -19.14 -15.41 0.77
N LEU A 254 -18.20 -14.84 0.02
CA LEU A 254 -17.68 -13.49 0.20
C LEU A 254 -18.40 -12.54 -0.75
N THR A 255 -18.67 -11.34 -0.30
CA THR A 255 -19.09 -10.23 -1.16
C THR A 255 -18.30 -8.98 -0.81
N PHE A 256 -18.07 -8.14 -1.79
CA PHE A 256 -17.27 -6.93 -1.58
C PHE A 256 -18.07 -5.70 -1.94
N GLU A 257 -17.93 -4.67 -1.12
CA GLU A 257 -18.58 -3.39 -1.34
C GLU A 257 -17.64 -2.23 -0.99
N ARG A 258 -17.77 -1.12 -1.71
CA ARG A 258 -16.97 0.08 -1.51
C ARG A 258 -17.85 1.26 -1.13
N PHE A 259 -17.46 1.96 -0.08
CA PHE A 259 -18.01 3.25 0.33
C PHE A 259 -16.94 4.32 0.11
N LEU A 260 -17.19 5.25 -0.81
CA LEU A 260 -16.24 6.32 -1.16
C LEU A 260 -16.83 7.67 -0.76
N TYR A 261 -16.14 8.38 0.12
CA TYR A 261 -16.48 9.72 0.60
C TYR A 261 -15.48 10.72 0.01
N LYS A 262 -15.95 11.88 -0.44
CA LYS A 262 -15.13 12.89 -1.09
C LYS A 262 -15.26 14.27 -0.46
N ASN A 263 -14.16 15.00 -0.43
CA ASN A 263 -14.09 16.44 -0.32
C ASN A 263 -13.73 16.98 -1.71
N GLU A 264 -14.75 17.28 -2.51
CA GLU A 264 -14.59 17.70 -3.90
C GLU A 264 -13.81 19.01 -4.03
N SER A 265 -13.89 19.91 -3.04
CA SER A 265 -13.22 21.20 -3.07
C SER A 265 -11.70 21.10 -2.96
N GLU A 266 -11.19 20.05 -2.32
CA GLU A 266 -9.77 19.83 -2.07
C GLU A 266 -9.22 18.58 -2.75
N ASN A 267 -10.07 17.84 -3.48
CA ASN A 267 -9.74 16.58 -4.13
C ASN A 267 -9.17 15.55 -3.14
N ILE A 268 -9.77 15.47 -1.94
CA ILE A 268 -9.43 14.52 -0.89
C ILE A 268 -10.52 13.47 -0.77
N GLN A 269 -10.14 12.22 -0.57
CA GLN A 269 -11.08 11.12 -0.48
C GLN A 269 -10.74 10.18 0.69
N THR A 270 -11.79 9.56 1.23
CA THR A 270 -11.74 8.51 2.24
C THR A 270 -12.62 7.37 1.78
N ALA A 271 -12.10 6.14 1.79
CA ALA A 271 -12.88 4.99 1.34
C ALA A 271 -12.75 3.79 2.28
N LEU A 272 -13.83 2.99 2.32
CA LEU A 272 -13.88 1.66 2.91
C LEU A 272 -14.14 0.65 1.81
N ILE A 273 -13.35 -0.41 1.72
CA ILE A 273 -13.70 -1.65 1.03
C ILE A 273 -13.96 -2.71 2.08
N LYS A 274 -15.22 -3.11 2.15
CA LYS A 274 -15.74 -4.07 3.10
C LYS A 274 -15.83 -5.44 2.45
N ALA A 275 -15.19 -6.44 3.05
CA ALA A 275 -15.34 -7.84 2.67
C ALA A 275 -16.37 -8.49 3.59
N ASN A 276 -17.59 -8.66 3.12
CA ASN A 276 -18.65 -9.32 3.90
C ASN A 276 -18.31 -10.80 4.06
N ASN A 277 -18.40 -11.33 5.28
CA ASN A 277 -17.91 -12.63 5.71
C ASN A 277 -16.40 -12.84 5.56
N GLY A 278 -15.66 -11.80 5.16
CA GLY A 278 -14.21 -11.85 4.99
C GLY A 278 -13.48 -12.01 6.33
N ILE A 279 -12.40 -12.76 6.33
CA ILE A 279 -11.51 -13.00 7.45
C ILE A 279 -10.29 -12.04 7.41
N HIS A 280 -9.30 -12.26 8.28
CA HIS A 280 -8.04 -11.51 8.31
C HIS A 280 -7.14 -11.92 7.15
N ASP A 281 -7.40 -11.39 5.93
CA ASP A 281 -6.72 -11.83 4.71
C ASP A 281 -6.53 -10.69 3.69
N TRP A 282 -5.68 -10.97 2.69
CA TRP A 282 -5.43 -10.14 1.52
C TRP A 282 -6.07 -10.77 0.29
N TYR A 283 -7.19 -10.21 -0.17
CA TYR A 283 -7.97 -10.78 -1.27
C TYR A 283 -7.42 -10.41 -2.65
N TYR A 284 -7.39 -11.38 -3.58
CA TYR A 284 -6.85 -11.19 -4.92
C TYR A 284 -7.54 -12.09 -5.98
N THR A 285 -7.60 -11.58 -7.20
CA THR A 285 -8.04 -12.37 -8.36
C THR A 285 -6.91 -13.30 -8.84
N PRO A 286 -7.20 -14.48 -9.39
CA PRO A 286 -8.53 -15.02 -9.73
C PRO A 286 -9.20 -15.80 -8.58
N VAL A 287 -8.64 -15.80 -7.37
CA VAL A 287 -9.19 -16.55 -6.23
C VAL A 287 -10.49 -15.91 -5.74
N ASN A 288 -10.49 -14.59 -5.59
CA ASN A 288 -11.64 -13.80 -5.14
C ASN A 288 -12.15 -12.87 -6.24
N ASP A 289 -13.29 -12.23 -6.00
CA ASP A 289 -13.91 -11.29 -6.93
C ASP A 289 -13.28 -9.90 -6.95
N ILE A 290 -12.35 -9.65 -6.06
CA ILE A 290 -11.59 -8.38 -5.93
C ILE A 290 -10.09 -8.65 -5.92
N HIS A 291 -9.32 -7.63 -6.33
CA HIS A 291 -7.87 -7.63 -6.20
C HIS A 291 -7.43 -6.38 -5.43
N TYR A 292 -7.05 -6.53 -4.17
CA TYR A 292 -6.74 -5.40 -3.30
C TYR A 292 -5.65 -4.50 -3.86
N SER A 293 -4.56 -5.06 -4.42
CA SER A 293 -3.50 -4.26 -5.03
C SER A 293 -4.00 -3.39 -6.19
N ILE A 294 -4.96 -3.88 -7.00
CA ILE A 294 -5.56 -3.10 -8.09
C ILE A 294 -6.41 -1.96 -7.53
N GLU A 295 -7.22 -2.21 -6.50
CA GLU A 295 -8.04 -1.18 -5.87
C GLU A 295 -7.19 -0.12 -5.16
N ILE A 296 -6.07 -0.50 -4.53
CA ILE A 296 -5.08 0.43 -3.98
C ILE A 296 -4.47 1.30 -5.10
N TYR A 297 -4.07 0.70 -6.22
CA TYR A 297 -3.54 1.44 -7.36
C TYR A 297 -4.55 2.46 -7.89
N LYS A 298 -5.80 2.06 -8.10
CA LYS A 298 -6.89 2.95 -8.54
C LYS A 298 -7.11 4.11 -7.57
N PHE A 299 -7.05 3.81 -6.27
CA PHE A 299 -7.22 4.83 -5.24
C PHE A 299 -6.07 5.83 -5.24
N PHE A 300 -4.83 5.35 -5.24
CA PHE A 300 -3.64 6.20 -5.22
C PHE A 300 -3.46 7.04 -6.50
N THR A 301 -3.98 6.56 -7.62
CA THR A 301 -3.98 7.31 -8.89
C THR A 301 -5.24 8.14 -9.12
N ASN A 302 -6.17 8.18 -8.14
CA ASN A 302 -7.45 8.86 -8.24
C ASN A 302 -8.30 8.41 -9.44
N THR A 303 -8.28 7.11 -9.73
CA THR A 303 -9.01 6.51 -10.86
C THR A 303 -10.17 5.61 -10.42
N MET A 304 -10.62 5.70 -9.17
CA MET A 304 -11.70 4.86 -8.62
C MET A 304 -13.08 5.14 -9.23
N ASP A 305 -13.29 6.33 -9.79
CA ASP A 305 -14.56 6.72 -10.41
C ASP A 305 -14.75 6.18 -11.83
N PHE A 306 -13.69 5.63 -12.43
CA PHE A 306 -13.88 4.94 -13.69
C PHE A 306 -14.72 3.68 -13.42
N PRO A 307 -15.86 3.52 -14.14
CA PRO A 307 -16.67 2.31 -14.00
C PRO A 307 -15.77 1.10 -14.11
N THR A 308 -15.91 0.16 -13.19
CA THR A 308 -15.28 -1.16 -13.30
C THR A 308 -15.92 -2.00 -14.39
N ASP A 309 -16.79 -1.42 -15.20
CA ASP A 309 -17.35 -1.99 -16.39
C ASP A 309 -16.28 -2.20 -17.47
N ILE A 310 -15.29 -3.01 -17.16
CA ILE A 310 -14.76 -3.94 -18.13
C ILE A 310 -15.79 -5.06 -18.23
N LYS A 311 -17.03 -4.73 -18.47
CA LYS A 311 -18.00 -5.68 -18.99
C LYS A 311 -17.50 -6.05 -20.37
N ASN A 312 -17.06 -7.28 -20.49
CA ASN A 312 -16.77 -7.98 -21.73
C ASN A 312 -15.58 -7.49 -22.57
N THR A 313 -14.43 -7.24 -21.94
CA THR A 313 -13.20 -7.32 -22.72
C THR A 313 -12.82 -8.79 -22.84
N THR A 314 -13.27 -9.43 -23.88
CA THR A 314 -12.82 -10.77 -24.21
C THR A 314 -11.40 -10.64 -24.76
N ILE A 315 -10.43 -11.29 -24.12
CA ILE A 315 -9.10 -11.45 -24.74
C ILE A 315 -9.30 -12.46 -25.86
N GLU A 316 -9.42 -11.99 -27.10
CA GLU A 316 -9.59 -12.86 -28.26
C GLU A 316 -8.35 -13.70 -28.55
N SER A 317 -7.17 -13.21 -28.21
CA SER A 317 -5.94 -13.97 -28.31
C SER A 317 -4.88 -13.44 -27.34
N LEU A 318 -4.21 -14.35 -26.66
CA LEU A 318 -3.01 -14.09 -25.87
C LEU A 318 -1.84 -14.80 -26.55
N ASN A 319 -0.94 -14.04 -27.16
CA ASN A 319 0.28 -14.58 -27.75
C ASN A 319 1.46 -14.28 -26.81
N ILE A 320 2.09 -15.34 -26.35
CA ILE A 320 3.29 -15.25 -25.48
C ILE A 320 4.46 -15.82 -26.29
N TYR A 321 5.46 -15.00 -26.57
CA TYR A 321 6.64 -15.40 -27.30
C TYR A 321 7.91 -14.64 -26.90
N PRO A 322 9.08 -15.23 -27.04
CA PRO A 322 9.32 -16.65 -27.25
C PRO A 322 8.99 -17.47 -26.01
N ASN A 323 8.61 -18.74 -26.20
CA ASN A 323 8.38 -19.67 -25.10
C ASN A 323 9.19 -20.97 -25.35
N PRO A 324 10.20 -21.31 -24.52
CA PRO A 324 10.68 -20.56 -23.34
C PRO A 324 11.52 -19.34 -23.71
N THR A 325 11.43 -18.27 -22.90
CA THR A 325 12.25 -17.08 -23.07
C THR A 325 13.55 -17.14 -22.25
N ARG A 326 14.64 -16.54 -22.76
CA ARG A 326 15.89 -16.36 -22.01
C ARG A 326 16.15 -14.91 -21.63
N ASP A 327 15.61 -13.95 -22.38
CA ASP A 327 15.94 -12.52 -22.21
C ASP A 327 14.73 -11.59 -22.16
N LYS A 328 13.69 -11.82 -22.97
CA LYS A 328 12.48 -10.98 -23.03
C LYS A 328 11.25 -11.82 -23.34
N LEU A 329 10.18 -11.54 -22.60
CA LEU A 329 8.86 -12.06 -22.85
C LEU A 329 8.01 -10.95 -23.49
N PHE A 330 7.43 -11.23 -24.66
CA PHE A 330 6.45 -10.34 -25.28
C PHE A 330 5.06 -10.90 -25.03
N ILE A 331 4.17 -10.05 -24.54
CA ILE A 331 2.76 -10.36 -24.36
C ILE A 331 1.98 -9.45 -25.28
N GLU A 332 1.35 -10.03 -26.30
CA GLU A 332 0.49 -9.31 -27.22
C GLU A 332 -0.95 -9.72 -26.94
N TYR A 333 -1.81 -8.74 -26.72
CA TYR A 333 -3.23 -8.94 -26.47
C TYR A 333 -4.06 -7.99 -27.34
N ASN A 334 -5.16 -8.50 -27.87
CA ASN A 334 -6.13 -7.72 -28.63
C ASN A 334 -7.44 -7.64 -27.85
N PHE A 335 -7.98 -6.44 -27.73
CA PHE A 335 -9.28 -6.16 -27.14
C PHE A 335 -10.28 -5.82 -28.20
N THR A 336 -11.49 -6.41 -28.15
CA THR A 336 -12.66 -5.88 -28.86
C THR A 336 -13.59 -5.21 -27.87
N SER A 337 -13.85 -3.92 -28.08
CA SER A 337 -14.90 -3.19 -27.34
C SER A 337 -16.21 -3.31 -28.13
N TYR A 338 -17.24 -3.93 -27.57
CA TYR A 338 -18.60 -3.81 -28.07
C TYR A 338 -19.25 -2.58 -27.44
N SER A 339 -19.60 -1.57 -28.26
CA SER A 339 -20.58 -0.57 -27.88
C SER A 339 -21.96 -1.15 -28.17
N GLU A 340 -22.79 -1.34 -27.17
CA GLU A 340 -24.23 -1.51 -27.42
C GLU A 340 -24.78 -0.18 -27.97
N GLU A 341 -24.98 -0.11 -29.27
CA GLU A 341 -25.87 0.88 -29.86
C GLU A 341 -27.29 0.56 -29.39
N GLY A 342 -27.89 1.53 -28.71
CA GLY A 342 -29.26 1.44 -28.23
C GLY A 342 -30.24 1.22 -29.43
N ASN A 343 -31.13 0.27 -29.26
CA ASN A 343 -32.36 0.21 -30.02
C ASN A 343 -33.46 0.95 -29.25
N GLU A 344 -34.04 1.92 -29.94
CA GLU A 344 -35.26 2.64 -29.59
C GLU A 344 -36.47 1.73 -29.29
#